data_12f32135232019c6a0828f94cebf49b7
#
_entry.id   12f32135232019c6a0828f94cebf49b7
#
_cell.length_a   1.000
_cell.length_b   1.000
_cell.length_c   1.000
_cell.angle_alpha   90.00
_cell.angle_beta   90.00
_cell.angle_gamma   90.00
#
_symmetry.space_group_name_H-M   'P 1'
#
loop_
_entity.id
_entity.type
_entity.pdbx_description
1 polymer ?
#
loop_
_entity_poly.entity_id
_entity_poly.type
_entity_poly.pdbx_seq_one_letter_code
_entity_poly.pdbx_strand_id
1 'polypeptide(L)'
;MTDAVVLVVHCVDTEGPLGGDARRLPDGSAEFMDNWDEILETLRELTGEEFRRIHADSFGDPYRFNWFVMDFTGFRTNPKNRVAQYHNTWDHITSLPVALDGLYWHYHAPPASGAGDEWSDTWLSSNECNVILARRLLERRAFPAAFRAGGTIEDEAASRWLEQVIPIDFSNRVSERSTAGADLNNFNWNGAPELWGSYHPKLGDLMDKGSLRRFVYRSIDLRSRYNELMPEHVNACFDEVA
;
A
#
# COMPACT_ATOMS: atom_id res chain seq x y z
N MET A 1 4.66 -0.05 -37.09
CA MET A 1 4.27 -0.73 -35.83
C MET A 1 4.59 0.27 -34.75
N THR A 2 3.62 0.67 -33.95
CA THR A 2 3.87 1.47 -32.74
C THR A 2 4.44 0.51 -31.71
N ASP A 3 5.60 0.84 -31.15
CA ASP A 3 6.20 0.03 -30.09
C ASP A 3 5.23 -0.04 -28.90
N ALA A 4 5.03 -1.24 -28.37
CA ALA A 4 4.22 -1.42 -27.17
C ALA A 4 4.96 -0.81 -25.97
N VAL A 5 4.22 -0.09 -25.13
CA VAL A 5 4.76 0.52 -23.91
C VAL A 5 4.11 -0.16 -22.70
N VAL A 6 4.94 -0.68 -21.81
CA VAL A 6 4.50 -1.19 -20.52
C VAL A 6 4.78 -0.13 -19.46
N LEU A 7 3.74 0.29 -18.74
CA LEU A 7 3.85 1.22 -17.62
C LEU A 7 3.91 0.43 -16.33
N VAL A 8 5.02 0.58 -15.60
CA VAL A 8 5.22 -0.05 -14.28
C VAL A 8 5.05 1.01 -13.20
N VAL A 9 4.11 0.80 -12.30
CA VAL A 9 3.89 1.65 -11.12
C VAL A 9 4.37 0.91 -9.89
N HIS A 10 5.50 1.34 -9.33
CA HIS A 10 6.04 0.76 -8.10
C HIS A 10 5.36 1.40 -6.89
N CYS A 11 4.51 0.64 -6.21
CA CYS A 11 3.81 1.05 -5.00
C CYS A 11 4.54 0.53 -3.76
N VAL A 12 4.86 1.40 -2.83
CA VAL A 12 5.52 1.05 -1.56
C VAL A 12 4.57 1.35 -0.41
N ASP A 13 4.04 0.29 0.21
CA ASP A 13 3.29 0.42 1.45
C ASP A 13 4.28 0.72 2.59
N THR A 14 4.18 1.91 3.15
CA THR A 14 5.15 2.41 4.13
C THR A 14 4.53 2.39 5.51
N GLU A 15 4.75 1.32 6.23
CA GLU A 15 4.12 1.09 7.53
C GLU A 15 4.99 1.53 8.72
N GLY A 16 6.28 1.66 8.52
CA GLY A 16 7.25 1.93 9.59
C GLY A 16 7.49 0.72 10.50
N PRO A 17 8.32 0.87 11.54
CA PRO A 17 8.62 -0.23 12.46
C PRO A 17 7.38 -0.62 13.25
N LEU A 18 7.06 -1.91 13.25
CA LEU A 18 5.90 -2.45 13.96
C LEU A 18 6.15 -2.63 15.47
N GLY A 19 7.37 -2.33 15.93
CA GLY A 19 7.77 -2.36 17.34
C GLY A 19 7.94 -3.76 17.92
N GLY A 20 9.14 -4.10 18.30
CA GLY A 20 9.55 -5.07 19.31
C GLY A 20 9.32 -6.56 19.09
N ASP A 21 8.42 -6.98 18.23
CA ASP A 21 8.09 -8.39 17.98
C ASP A 21 8.43 -8.79 16.55
N ALA A 22 9.56 -8.30 16.03
CA ALA A 22 10.06 -8.78 14.75
C ALA A 22 10.25 -10.30 14.85
N ARG A 23 9.54 -11.04 14.01
CA ARG A 23 9.75 -12.47 13.86
C ARG A 23 11.22 -12.69 13.53
N ARG A 24 11.87 -13.58 14.27
CA ARG A 24 13.25 -13.94 14.01
C ARG A 24 13.32 -15.04 12.97
N LEU A 25 14.20 -14.85 11.99
CA LEU A 25 14.54 -15.89 11.04
C LEU A 25 15.44 -16.95 11.71
N PRO A 26 15.57 -18.16 11.12
CA PRO A 26 16.39 -19.24 11.69
C PRO A 26 17.85 -18.85 11.93
N ASP A 27 18.39 -17.90 11.19
CA ASP A 27 19.73 -17.35 11.36
C ASP A 27 19.84 -16.29 12.48
N GLY A 28 18.72 -15.99 13.15
CA GLY A 28 18.64 -15.01 14.23
C GLY A 28 18.45 -13.56 13.78
N SER A 29 18.46 -13.29 12.47
CA SER A 29 18.15 -11.96 11.94
C SER A 29 16.68 -11.60 12.14
N ALA A 30 16.37 -10.30 12.14
CA ALA A 30 15.01 -9.84 12.16
C ALA A 30 14.36 -10.00 10.77
N GLU A 31 13.12 -10.48 10.72
CA GLU A 31 12.35 -10.58 9.47
C GLU A 31 11.98 -9.18 8.92
N PHE A 32 11.92 -8.20 9.79
CA PHE A 32 11.61 -6.81 9.46
C PHE A 32 12.63 -5.87 10.09
N MET A 33 12.84 -4.75 9.44
CA MET A 33 13.48 -3.61 10.08
C MET A 33 12.60 -3.11 11.22
N ASP A 34 13.09 -3.12 12.44
CA ASP A 34 12.31 -2.83 13.63
C ASP A 34 12.54 -1.43 14.20
N ASN A 35 13.35 -0.63 13.54
CA ASN A 35 13.61 0.75 13.90
C ASN A 35 13.73 1.67 12.68
N TRP A 36 13.48 2.96 12.90
CA TRP A 36 13.53 3.96 11.85
C TRP A 36 14.93 4.23 11.30
N ASP A 37 15.97 4.03 12.08
CA ASP A 37 17.34 4.32 11.63
C ASP A 37 17.74 3.36 10.50
N GLU A 38 17.49 2.06 10.66
CA GLU A 38 17.73 1.04 9.63
C GLU A 38 16.85 1.26 8.39
N ILE A 39 15.55 1.54 8.60
CA ILE A 39 14.63 1.84 7.51
C ILE A 39 15.13 3.05 6.71
N LEU A 40 15.47 4.14 7.39
CA LEU A 40 15.92 5.36 6.73
C LEU A 40 17.27 5.21 6.05
N GLU A 41 18.18 4.39 6.57
CA GLU A 41 19.44 4.09 5.89
C GLU A 41 19.18 3.48 4.52
N THR A 42 18.37 2.41 4.46
CA THR A 42 17.98 1.78 3.20
C THR A 42 17.22 2.73 2.27
N LEU A 43 16.28 3.49 2.81
CA LEU A 43 15.48 4.41 2.01
C LEU A 43 16.30 5.58 1.44
N ARG A 44 17.34 6.05 2.14
CA ARG A 44 18.26 7.08 1.61
C ARG A 44 19.05 6.56 0.41
N GLU A 45 19.49 5.30 0.46
CA GLU A 45 20.14 4.67 -0.69
C GLU A 45 19.19 4.60 -1.88
N LEU A 46 17.98 4.05 -1.70
CA LEU A 46 16.98 3.89 -2.75
C LEU A 46 16.48 5.22 -3.33
N THR A 47 16.35 6.26 -2.50
CA THR A 47 15.91 7.58 -2.96
C THR A 47 17.06 8.46 -3.45
N GLY A 48 18.30 7.98 -3.35
CA GLY A 48 19.48 8.67 -3.82
C GLY A 48 19.53 8.86 -5.33
N GLU A 49 20.24 9.89 -5.77
CA GLU A 49 20.34 10.24 -7.19
C GLU A 49 20.94 9.11 -8.04
N GLU A 50 21.95 8.41 -7.51
CA GLU A 50 22.61 7.31 -8.21
C GLU A 50 21.66 6.15 -8.47
N PHE A 51 20.92 5.69 -7.44
CA PHE A 51 19.93 4.63 -7.61
C PHE A 51 18.91 4.99 -8.67
N ARG A 52 18.35 6.19 -8.58
CA ARG A 52 17.34 6.67 -9.54
C ARG A 52 17.86 6.74 -10.97
N ARG A 53 19.12 7.12 -11.13
CA ARG A 53 19.76 7.23 -12.45
C ARG A 53 20.05 5.87 -13.08
N ILE A 54 20.55 4.90 -12.30
CA ILE A 54 20.86 3.56 -12.85
C ILE A 54 19.62 2.72 -13.12
N HIS A 55 18.50 3.07 -12.50
CA HIS A 55 17.20 2.43 -12.70
C HIS A 55 16.23 3.30 -13.52
N ALA A 56 16.76 4.26 -14.27
CA ALA A 56 15.97 5.07 -15.18
C ALA A 56 15.18 4.20 -16.17
N ASP A 57 14.01 4.68 -16.57
CA ASP A 57 13.19 3.99 -17.57
C ASP A 57 13.80 4.04 -18.97
N SER A 58 13.15 3.42 -19.95
CA SER A 58 13.60 3.39 -21.33
C SER A 58 13.58 4.76 -22.04
N PHE A 59 12.97 5.77 -21.45
CA PHE A 59 12.95 7.15 -21.92
C PHE A 59 14.04 8.00 -21.28
N GLY A 60 14.74 7.46 -20.29
CA GLY A 60 15.79 8.14 -19.53
C GLY A 60 15.26 8.93 -18.34
N ASP A 61 13.99 8.80 -17.99
CA ASP A 61 13.43 9.42 -16.80
C ASP A 61 13.90 8.69 -15.52
N PRO A 62 14.30 9.42 -14.46
CA PRO A 62 14.79 8.82 -13.26
C PRO A 62 13.71 7.99 -12.56
N TYR A 63 14.13 6.93 -11.87
CA TYR A 63 13.21 6.07 -11.14
C TYR A 63 12.41 6.85 -10.11
N ARG A 64 11.09 6.56 -10.03
CA ARG A 64 10.15 7.22 -9.12
C ARG A 64 9.43 6.20 -8.28
N PHE A 65 9.28 6.50 -7.00
CA PHE A 65 8.47 5.71 -6.08
C PHE A 65 7.08 6.31 -5.94
N ASN A 66 6.14 5.46 -5.60
CA ASN A 66 4.80 5.84 -5.16
C ASN A 66 4.65 5.35 -3.72
N TRP A 67 4.88 6.25 -2.77
CA TRP A 67 4.83 5.97 -1.35
C TRP A 67 3.37 6.00 -0.88
N PHE A 68 2.86 4.85 -0.50
CA PHE A 68 1.58 4.74 0.18
C PHE A 68 1.84 4.85 1.68
N VAL A 69 1.85 6.08 2.16
CA VAL A 69 2.24 6.41 3.52
C VAL A 69 1.11 6.07 4.48
N MET A 70 1.38 5.18 5.41
CA MET A 70 0.41 4.71 6.36
C MET A 70 -0.01 5.83 7.32
N ASP A 71 -1.30 6.03 7.40
CA ASP A 71 -1.95 6.74 8.48
C ASP A 71 -2.66 5.75 9.38
N PHE A 72 -2.27 5.75 10.61
CA PHE A 72 -2.77 4.85 11.63
C PHE A 72 -3.28 5.63 12.82
N THR A 73 -4.55 5.46 13.14
CA THR A 73 -5.17 6.17 14.27
C THR A 73 -4.82 5.56 15.62
N GLY A 74 -4.27 4.38 15.58
CA GLY A 74 -3.99 3.60 16.77
C GLY A 74 -5.23 2.89 17.32
N PHE A 75 -5.01 1.70 17.79
CA PHE A 75 -6.00 0.99 18.58
C PHE A 75 -5.96 1.50 20.02
N ARG A 76 -7.11 1.59 20.68
CA ARG A 76 -7.18 2.04 22.08
C ARG A 76 -6.37 1.17 23.04
N THR A 77 -6.16 -0.10 22.68
CA THR A 77 -5.41 -1.08 23.43
C THR A 77 -4.25 -1.64 22.63
N ASN A 78 -3.46 -0.77 22.04
CA ASN A 78 -2.38 -1.18 21.15
C ASN A 78 -1.10 -1.51 21.95
N PRO A 79 -0.76 -2.80 22.17
CA PRO A 79 0.44 -3.18 22.91
C PRO A 79 1.74 -2.81 22.19
N LYS A 80 1.67 -2.54 20.86
CA LYS A 80 2.81 -2.17 20.02
C LYS A 80 2.96 -0.65 19.83
N ASN A 81 2.22 0.14 20.60
CA ASN A 81 2.25 1.61 20.58
C ASN A 81 2.14 2.24 19.18
N ARG A 82 1.26 1.70 18.34
CA ARG A 82 1.08 2.14 16.96
C ARG A 82 0.42 3.52 16.81
N VAL A 83 -0.11 4.07 17.91
CA VAL A 83 -0.77 5.39 17.93
C VAL A 83 0.14 6.50 17.45
N ALA A 84 1.44 6.42 17.75
CA ALA A 84 2.41 7.43 17.39
C ALA A 84 2.76 7.45 15.88
N GLN A 85 2.34 6.47 15.11
CA GLN A 85 2.79 6.31 13.73
C GLN A 85 2.16 7.31 12.75
N TYR A 86 1.03 7.94 13.11
CA TYR A 86 0.35 8.88 12.21
C TYR A 86 1.29 9.97 11.67
N HIS A 87 2.02 10.67 12.54
CA HIS A 87 2.97 11.68 12.12
C HIS A 87 4.33 11.08 11.75
N ASN A 88 4.80 10.12 12.49
CA ASN A 88 6.16 9.59 12.35
C ASN A 88 6.44 9.06 10.94
N THR A 89 5.56 8.23 10.39
CA THR A 89 5.78 7.67 9.05
C THR A 89 5.83 8.77 8.00
N TRP A 90 4.90 9.72 8.06
CA TRP A 90 4.89 10.86 7.15
C TRP A 90 6.15 11.72 7.27
N ASP A 91 6.54 12.07 8.48
CA ASP A 91 7.68 12.95 8.74
C ASP A 91 8.98 12.29 8.29
N HIS A 92 9.14 11.00 8.53
CA HIS A 92 10.31 10.24 8.07
C HIS A 92 10.39 10.15 6.55
N ILE A 93 9.29 9.81 5.87
CA ILE A 93 9.27 9.71 4.40
C ILE A 93 9.52 11.09 3.77
N THR A 94 8.88 12.14 4.27
CA THR A 94 9.06 13.49 3.73
C THR A 94 10.41 14.13 4.06
N SER A 95 11.18 13.54 4.98
CA SER A 95 12.57 13.94 5.23
C SER A 95 13.57 13.43 4.18
N LEU A 96 13.14 12.49 3.33
CA LEU A 96 13.94 11.93 2.24
C LEU A 96 13.83 12.80 0.97
N PRO A 97 14.71 12.63 -0.03
CA PRO A 97 14.65 13.35 -1.31
C PRO A 97 13.51 12.80 -2.21
N VAL A 98 12.27 12.96 -1.76
CA VAL A 98 11.05 12.43 -2.43
C VAL A 98 10.35 13.45 -3.35
N ALA A 99 11.02 14.52 -3.74
CA ALA A 99 10.41 15.56 -4.57
C ALA A 99 9.92 15.07 -5.95
N LEU A 100 10.49 13.97 -6.46
CA LEU A 100 10.08 13.34 -7.71
C LEU A 100 8.99 12.29 -7.53
N ASP A 101 8.68 11.91 -6.30
CA ASP A 101 7.85 10.75 -5.96
C ASP A 101 6.39 11.15 -5.72
N GLY A 102 5.49 10.17 -5.82
CA GLY A 102 4.12 10.31 -5.37
C GLY A 102 3.99 10.01 -3.87
N LEU A 103 3.22 10.82 -3.15
CA LEU A 103 2.89 10.59 -1.73
C LEU A 103 1.40 10.35 -1.61
N TYR A 104 1.02 9.11 -1.41
CA TYR A 104 -0.35 8.63 -1.42
C TYR A 104 -0.78 8.09 -0.06
N TRP A 105 -1.94 7.50 0.04
CA TRP A 105 -2.54 7.10 1.30
C TRP A 105 -2.63 5.59 1.44
N HIS A 106 -2.04 5.07 2.51
CA HIS A 106 -2.23 3.72 3.01
C HIS A 106 -2.96 3.79 4.35
N TYR A 107 -4.02 3.00 4.52
CA TYR A 107 -4.84 3.06 5.70
C TYR A 107 -5.18 1.68 6.23
N HIS A 108 -4.75 1.41 7.46
CA HIS A 108 -5.19 0.27 8.24
C HIS A 108 -6.33 0.68 9.15
N ALA A 109 -7.52 0.16 8.90
CA ALA A 109 -8.66 0.43 9.75
C ALA A 109 -8.49 -0.24 11.12
N PRO A 110 -8.79 0.46 12.22
CA PRO A 110 -8.83 -0.16 13.52
C PRO A 110 -10.01 -1.13 13.60
N PRO A 111 -9.85 -2.31 14.23
CA PRO A 111 -10.95 -3.23 14.42
C PRO A 111 -12.01 -2.67 15.38
N ALA A 112 -13.26 -3.08 15.20
CA ALA A 112 -14.36 -2.67 16.07
C ALA A 112 -14.15 -3.10 17.53
N SER A 113 -13.43 -4.20 17.76
CA SER A 113 -13.02 -4.69 19.08
C SER A 113 -12.07 -3.75 19.80
N GLY A 114 -11.34 -2.89 19.07
CA GLY A 114 -10.26 -2.08 19.58
C GLY A 114 -8.98 -2.85 19.92
N ALA A 115 -8.90 -4.13 19.54
CA ALA A 115 -7.70 -4.94 19.78
C ALA A 115 -6.55 -4.49 18.88
N GLY A 116 -5.35 -4.40 19.45
CA GLY A 116 -4.19 -3.83 18.76
C GLY A 116 -3.52 -4.75 17.74
N ASP A 117 -3.87 -6.01 17.75
CA ASP A 117 -3.29 -7.08 16.94
C ASP A 117 -4.29 -7.69 15.96
N GLU A 118 -5.53 -7.19 15.95
CA GLU A 118 -6.55 -7.60 15.00
C GLU A 118 -6.62 -6.63 13.82
N TRP A 119 -7.06 -7.15 12.68
CA TRP A 119 -7.36 -6.38 11.48
C TRP A 119 -8.86 -6.17 11.39
N SER A 120 -9.27 -5.03 10.86
CA SER A 120 -10.68 -4.81 10.56
C SER A 120 -11.02 -5.33 9.17
N ASP A 121 -12.15 -5.98 9.05
CA ASP A 121 -12.78 -6.35 7.78
C ASP A 121 -13.64 -5.21 7.20
N THR A 122 -13.86 -4.16 7.97
CA THR A 122 -14.51 -2.92 7.56
C THR A 122 -13.87 -1.72 8.23
N TRP A 123 -13.74 -0.61 7.51
CA TRP A 123 -13.16 0.63 8.08
C TRP A 123 -14.20 1.69 8.40
N LEU A 124 -15.44 1.45 8.13
CA LEU A 124 -16.52 2.37 8.48
C LEU A 124 -17.18 2.07 9.83
N SER A 125 -16.59 1.19 10.62
CA SER A 125 -16.99 0.96 12.03
C SER A 125 -16.78 2.18 12.93
N SER A 126 -15.97 3.17 12.47
CA SER A 126 -15.68 4.40 13.17
C SER A 126 -15.56 5.58 12.21
N ASN A 127 -15.53 6.81 12.74
CA ASN A 127 -15.29 8.02 11.93
C ASN A 127 -13.80 8.32 11.68
N GLU A 128 -12.91 7.41 11.99
CA GLU A 128 -11.47 7.68 12.02
C GLU A 128 -10.91 7.94 10.63
N CYS A 129 -11.39 7.23 9.59
CA CYS A 129 -10.99 7.49 8.22
C CYS A 129 -11.29 8.95 7.79
N ASN A 130 -12.43 9.50 8.20
CA ASN A 130 -12.79 10.89 7.93
C ASN A 130 -11.87 11.87 8.67
N VAL A 131 -11.55 11.57 9.92
CA VAL A 131 -10.65 12.39 10.74
C VAL A 131 -9.25 12.40 10.14
N ILE A 132 -8.74 11.24 9.72
CA ILE A 132 -7.43 11.12 9.08
C ILE A 132 -7.40 11.89 7.76
N LEU A 133 -8.40 11.72 6.90
CA LEU A 133 -8.46 12.45 5.65
C LEU A 133 -8.47 13.96 5.89
N ALA A 134 -9.29 14.43 6.84
CA ALA A 134 -9.33 15.83 7.20
C ALA A 134 -7.97 16.35 7.68
N ARG A 135 -7.27 15.59 8.52
CA ARG A 135 -5.93 15.95 9.00
C ARG A 135 -4.90 15.96 7.87
N ARG A 136 -4.93 15.01 6.95
CA ARG A 136 -4.06 15.03 5.75
C ARG A 136 -4.25 16.32 4.96
N LEU A 137 -5.49 16.72 4.75
CA LEU A 137 -5.80 17.93 3.99
C LEU A 137 -5.41 19.21 4.73
N LEU A 138 -5.74 19.31 6.01
CA LEU A 138 -5.56 20.52 6.80
C LEU A 138 -4.13 20.70 7.32
N GLU A 139 -3.54 19.65 7.85
CA GLU A 139 -2.22 19.70 8.48
C GLU A 139 -1.09 19.53 7.47
N ARG A 140 -1.23 18.57 6.54
CA ARG A 140 -0.17 18.24 5.57
C ARG A 140 -0.39 18.87 4.19
N ARG A 141 -1.57 19.42 3.92
CA ARG A 141 -1.97 19.97 2.61
C ARG A 141 -1.77 18.96 1.48
N ALA A 142 -1.94 17.68 1.78
CA ALA A 142 -1.72 16.56 0.88
C ALA A 142 -3.04 15.86 0.57
N PHE A 143 -3.56 16.07 -0.65
CA PHE A 143 -4.71 15.31 -1.12
C PHE A 143 -4.25 13.92 -1.57
N PRO A 144 -4.87 12.82 -1.07
CA PRO A 144 -4.48 11.48 -1.44
C PRO A 144 -5.12 11.09 -2.79
N ALA A 145 -4.46 11.45 -3.88
CA ALA A 145 -4.94 11.14 -5.23
C ALA A 145 -4.98 9.62 -5.52
N ALA A 146 -4.16 8.83 -4.81
CA ALA A 146 -4.21 7.38 -4.86
C ALA A 146 -4.28 6.80 -3.45
N PHE A 147 -4.82 5.58 -3.39
CA PHE A 147 -5.10 4.87 -2.16
C PHE A 147 -4.72 3.39 -2.28
N ARG A 148 -4.33 2.80 -1.15
CA ARG A 148 -4.18 1.36 -1.00
C ARG A 148 -4.64 0.97 0.41
N ALA A 149 -5.59 0.05 0.49
CA ALA A 149 -6.11 -0.44 1.76
C ALA A 149 -5.07 -1.29 2.51
N GLY A 150 -4.99 -1.12 3.80
CA GLY A 150 -4.22 -1.99 4.68
C GLY A 150 -4.75 -3.42 4.64
N GLY A 151 -3.84 -4.39 4.47
CA GLY A 151 -4.23 -5.78 4.25
C GLY A 151 -5.07 -6.00 2.99
N THR A 152 -5.14 -5.00 2.09
CA THR A 152 -6.03 -4.99 0.92
C THR A 152 -7.52 -5.11 1.26
N ILE A 153 -7.91 -4.80 2.50
CA ILE A 153 -9.27 -4.95 2.99
C ILE A 153 -10.12 -3.76 2.54
N GLU A 154 -11.10 -4.06 1.71
CA GLU A 154 -12.05 -3.07 1.22
C GLU A 154 -13.41 -3.74 1.02
N ASP A 155 -14.36 -3.42 1.88
CA ASP A 155 -15.74 -3.84 1.74
C ASP A 155 -16.54 -2.87 0.85
N GLU A 156 -17.77 -3.21 0.56
CA GLU A 156 -18.65 -2.38 -0.28
C GLU A 156 -18.93 -1.00 0.35
N ALA A 157 -18.97 -0.89 1.66
CA ALA A 157 -19.20 0.38 2.34
C ALA A 157 -17.97 1.29 2.23
N ALA A 158 -16.77 0.72 2.41
CA ALA A 158 -15.50 1.40 2.19
C ALA A 158 -15.35 1.85 0.74
N SER A 159 -15.70 1.00 -0.22
CA SER A 159 -15.68 1.31 -1.65
C SER A 159 -16.57 2.50 -1.99
N ARG A 160 -17.78 2.57 -1.45
CA ARG A 160 -18.67 3.72 -1.64
C ARG A 160 -18.14 5.01 -1.03
N TRP A 161 -17.47 4.90 0.10
CA TRP A 161 -16.84 6.07 0.73
C TRP A 161 -15.66 6.56 -0.12
N LEU A 162 -14.79 5.67 -0.56
CA LEU A 162 -13.65 5.99 -1.42
C LEU A 162 -14.10 6.63 -2.74
N GLU A 163 -15.19 6.17 -3.33
CA GLU A 163 -15.76 6.74 -4.55
C GLU A 163 -16.03 8.25 -4.47
N GLN A 164 -16.27 8.75 -3.27
CA GLN A 164 -16.56 10.17 -3.07
C GLN A 164 -15.29 11.04 -3.10
N VAL A 165 -14.14 10.47 -2.75
CA VAL A 165 -12.92 11.25 -2.46
C VAL A 165 -11.67 10.77 -3.19
N ILE A 166 -11.55 9.48 -3.50
CA ILE A 166 -10.33 8.90 -4.06
C ILE A 166 -10.52 8.56 -5.54
N PRO A 167 -9.70 9.11 -6.44
CA PRO A 167 -9.82 8.78 -7.87
C PRO A 167 -9.13 7.48 -8.27
N ILE A 168 -8.06 7.06 -7.59
CA ILE A 168 -7.23 5.91 -7.98
C ILE A 168 -7.03 4.98 -6.80
N ASP A 169 -7.24 3.68 -7.02
CA ASP A 169 -7.15 2.65 -6.00
C ASP A 169 -6.30 1.47 -6.47
N PHE A 170 -5.33 1.08 -5.65
CA PHE A 170 -4.42 -0.03 -5.86
C PHE A 170 -4.66 -1.18 -4.88
N SER A 171 -5.83 -1.27 -4.26
CA SER A 171 -6.15 -2.32 -3.29
C SER A 171 -6.43 -3.68 -3.91
N ASN A 172 -6.81 -3.74 -5.21
CA ASN A 172 -7.03 -5.00 -5.89
C ASN A 172 -5.73 -5.80 -6.00
N ARG A 173 -5.65 -6.88 -5.24
CA ARG A 173 -4.49 -7.76 -5.18
C ARG A 173 -4.73 -9.05 -5.98
N VAL A 174 -3.72 -9.51 -6.69
CA VAL A 174 -3.76 -10.79 -7.40
C VAL A 174 -3.98 -11.95 -6.43
N SER A 175 -4.98 -12.76 -6.72
CA SER A 175 -5.51 -13.81 -5.83
C SER A 175 -4.58 -14.98 -5.55
N GLU A 176 -3.68 -15.29 -6.43
CA GLU A 176 -2.84 -16.50 -6.36
C GLU A 176 -1.96 -16.58 -5.12
N ARG A 177 -1.79 -15.48 -4.42
CA ARG A 177 -1.01 -15.40 -3.19
C ARG A 177 -1.82 -15.43 -1.91
N SER A 178 -3.12 -15.29 -1.98
CA SER A 178 -4.00 -15.39 -0.80
C SER A 178 -4.09 -16.83 -0.28
N THR A 179 -3.71 -17.81 -1.09
CA THR A 179 -3.76 -19.23 -0.74
C THR A 179 -2.53 -19.75 0.02
N ALA A 180 -1.48 -18.96 0.12
CA ALA A 180 -0.27 -19.33 0.86
C ALA A 180 -0.42 -19.12 2.39
N GLY A 181 -1.54 -19.48 2.95
CA GLY A 181 -1.74 -19.93 4.32
C GLY A 181 -1.50 -18.96 5.49
N ALA A 182 -0.92 -17.80 5.30
CA ALA A 182 -0.48 -16.96 6.42
C ALA A 182 -1.33 -15.72 6.69
N ASP A 183 -2.08 -15.23 5.72
CA ASP A 183 -2.87 -14.01 5.86
C ASP A 183 -4.37 -14.31 5.80
N LEU A 184 -4.88 -14.92 6.84
CA LEU A 184 -6.31 -15.22 6.98
C LEU A 184 -7.21 -13.98 7.00
N ASN A 185 -6.63 -12.79 7.09
CA ASN A 185 -7.33 -11.52 7.26
C ASN A 185 -7.34 -10.63 6.02
N ASN A 186 -6.73 -11.05 4.92
CA ASN A 186 -6.75 -10.27 3.68
C ASN A 186 -8.09 -10.41 2.98
N PHE A 187 -8.62 -9.29 2.52
CA PHE A 187 -9.81 -9.28 1.69
C PHE A 187 -9.56 -10.05 0.39
N ASN A 188 -10.53 -10.86 -0.02
CA ASN A 188 -10.39 -11.69 -1.19
C ASN A 188 -10.85 -10.96 -2.45
N TRP A 189 -9.93 -10.65 -3.35
CA TRP A 189 -10.19 -10.00 -4.63
C TRP A 189 -10.41 -10.97 -5.80
N ASN A 190 -10.64 -12.25 -5.55
CA ASN A 190 -10.79 -13.28 -6.60
C ASN A 190 -11.94 -13.02 -7.58
N GLY A 191 -12.93 -12.22 -7.19
CA GLY A 191 -14.05 -11.83 -8.06
C GLY A 191 -13.76 -10.63 -8.95
N ALA A 192 -12.66 -9.91 -8.69
CA ALA A 192 -12.32 -8.71 -9.44
C ALA A 192 -11.81 -9.05 -10.85
N PRO A 193 -11.95 -8.13 -11.83
CA PRO A 193 -11.46 -8.34 -13.18
C PRO A 193 -9.95 -8.64 -13.23
N GLU A 194 -9.57 -9.68 -13.94
CA GLU A 194 -8.18 -10.11 -14.14
C GLU A 194 -7.43 -9.29 -15.20
N LEU A 195 -7.76 -8.02 -15.33
CA LEU A 195 -7.11 -7.13 -16.31
C LEU A 195 -5.94 -6.42 -15.66
N TRP A 196 -4.87 -6.29 -16.39
CA TRP A 196 -3.74 -5.42 -16.02
C TRP A 196 -4.02 -3.93 -16.16
N GLY A 197 -5.12 -3.56 -16.79
CA GLY A 197 -5.65 -2.20 -16.76
C GLY A 197 -6.53 -1.93 -15.56
N SER A 198 -7.02 -0.72 -15.48
CA SER A 198 -8.00 -0.34 -14.47
C SER A 198 -9.42 -0.75 -14.88
N TYR A 199 -10.28 -0.83 -13.88
CA TYR A 199 -11.72 -0.86 -14.11
C TYR A 199 -12.43 0.15 -13.20
N HIS A 200 -13.64 0.52 -13.58
CA HIS A 200 -14.55 1.28 -12.75
C HIS A 200 -15.44 0.32 -11.98
N PRO A 201 -15.54 0.41 -10.65
CA PRO A 201 -16.41 -0.44 -9.87
C PRO A 201 -17.88 -0.23 -10.19
N LYS A 202 -18.68 -1.24 -9.95
CA LYS A 202 -20.13 -1.18 -9.99
C LYS A 202 -20.67 -0.81 -8.61
N LEU A 203 -21.70 0.01 -8.60
CA LEU A 203 -22.39 0.34 -7.36
C LEU A 203 -23.07 -0.92 -6.79
N GLY A 204 -22.71 -1.29 -5.58
CA GLY A 204 -23.23 -2.48 -4.89
C GLY A 204 -22.46 -3.76 -5.16
N ASP A 205 -21.41 -3.70 -5.99
CA ASP A 205 -20.49 -4.81 -6.20
C ASP A 205 -19.12 -4.27 -6.67
N LEU A 206 -18.25 -4.01 -5.73
CA LEU A 206 -16.93 -3.43 -6.04
C LEU A 206 -16.04 -4.33 -6.91
N MET A 207 -16.36 -5.63 -6.97
CA MET A 207 -15.64 -6.62 -7.77
C MET A 207 -16.10 -6.67 -9.23
N ASP A 208 -17.25 -6.08 -9.55
CA ASP A 208 -17.78 -6.08 -10.91
C ASP A 208 -17.47 -4.75 -11.61
N LYS A 209 -17.35 -4.80 -12.94
CA LYS A 209 -17.19 -3.62 -13.78
C LYS A 209 -18.47 -2.82 -13.82
N GLY A 210 -18.36 -1.51 -13.64
CA GLY A 210 -19.49 -0.60 -13.66
C GLY A 210 -19.11 0.77 -14.18
N SER A 211 -19.76 1.79 -13.63
CA SER A 211 -19.67 3.18 -14.08
C SER A 211 -19.36 4.17 -12.97
N LEU A 212 -18.89 3.70 -11.82
CA LEU A 212 -18.37 4.59 -10.79
C LEU A 212 -17.13 5.33 -11.31
N ARG A 213 -16.70 6.41 -10.65
CA ARG A 213 -15.64 7.28 -11.18
C ARG A 213 -14.25 6.81 -10.83
N ARG A 214 -14.10 6.09 -9.71
CA ARG A 214 -12.83 5.58 -9.23
C ARG A 214 -12.25 4.57 -10.21
N PHE A 215 -10.94 4.61 -10.37
CA PHE A 215 -10.17 3.62 -11.11
C PHE A 215 -9.55 2.62 -10.12
N VAL A 216 -9.93 1.36 -10.22
CA VAL A 216 -9.32 0.27 -9.44
C VAL A 216 -8.31 -0.45 -10.32
N TYR A 217 -7.07 -0.51 -9.87
CA TYR A 217 -5.97 -1.18 -10.57
C TYR A 217 -5.64 -2.51 -9.89
N ARG A 218 -5.42 -3.54 -10.71
CA ARG A 218 -4.84 -4.80 -10.25
C ARG A 218 -3.38 -4.56 -9.87
N SER A 219 -2.96 -5.07 -8.72
CA SER A 219 -1.59 -4.98 -8.24
C SER A 219 -1.01 -6.36 -7.95
N ILE A 220 0.30 -6.48 -8.13
CA ILE A 220 1.10 -7.65 -7.73
C ILE A 220 1.72 -7.32 -6.37
N ASP A 221 1.56 -8.22 -5.41
CA ASP A 221 2.26 -8.11 -4.14
C ASP A 221 3.62 -8.84 -4.25
N LEU A 222 4.69 -8.08 -4.24
CA LEU A 222 6.03 -8.62 -4.34
C LEU A 222 6.51 -9.23 -3.01
N ARG A 223 5.81 -9.03 -1.89
CA ARG A 223 6.10 -9.58 -0.56
C ARG A 223 7.57 -9.44 -0.13
N SER A 224 8.23 -8.39 -0.58
CA SER A 224 9.66 -8.18 -0.32
C SER A 224 9.99 -8.17 1.18
N ARG A 225 9.06 -7.71 2.02
CA ARG A 225 9.23 -7.68 3.47
C ARG A 225 9.36 -9.07 4.12
N TYR A 226 8.99 -10.13 3.40
CA TYR A 226 9.05 -11.51 3.91
C TYR A 226 10.20 -12.31 3.29
N ASN A 227 11.10 -11.66 2.55
CA ASN A 227 12.13 -12.32 1.75
C ASN A 227 11.58 -13.43 0.83
N GLU A 228 10.33 -13.30 0.42
CA GLU A 228 9.63 -14.24 -0.44
C GLU A 228 9.65 -13.83 -1.91
N LEU A 229 10.30 -12.71 -2.21
CA LEU A 229 10.39 -12.21 -3.57
C LEU A 229 11.33 -13.10 -4.39
N MET A 230 10.74 -13.86 -5.28
CA MET A 230 11.49 -14.64 -6.26
C MET A 230 11.43 -13.94 -7.62
N PRO A 231 12.57 -13.68 -8.26
CA PRO A 231 12.61 -13.02 -9.58
C PRO A 231 11.71 -13.71 -10.60
N GLU A 232 11.55 -15.02 -10.51
CA GLU A 232 10.71 -15.84 -11.40
C GLU A 232 9.23 -15.45 -11.28
N HIS A 233 8.75 -15.10 -10.09
CA HIS A 233 7.37 -14.65 -9.91
C HIS A 233 7.13 -13.27 -10.55
N VAL A 234 8.10 -12.38 -10.43
CA VAL A 234 8.03 -11.06 -11.07
C VAL A 234 8.02 -11.22 -12.59
N ASN A 235 8.94 -12.02 -13.11
CA ASN A 235 9.04 -12.29 -14.54
C ASN A 235 7.76 -12.93 -15.09
N ALA A 236 7.19 -13.93 -14.39
CA ALA A 236 5.93 -14.54 -14.81
C ALA A 236 4.78 -13.53 -14.88
N CYS A 237 4.73 -12.53 -13.99
CA CYS A 237 3.75 -11.47 -14.07
C CYS A 237 3.97 -10.54 -15.27
N PHE A 238 5.22 -10.27 -15.63
CA PHE A 238 5.53 -9.51 -16.85
C PHE A 238 5.20 -10.31 -18.11
N ASP A 239 5.47 -11.60 -18.14
CA ASP A 239 5.13 -12.48 -19.26
C ASP A 239 3.62 -12.58 -19.50
N GLU A 240 2.81 -12.43 -18.44
CA GLU A 240 1.36 -12.39 -18.54
C GLU A 240 0.84 -11.09 -19.20
N VAL A 241 1.61 -10.01 -19.11
CA VAL A 241 1.24 -8.68 -19.66
C VAL A 241 1.73 -8.50 -21.09
N ALA A 242 2.82 -9.15 -21.49
CA ALA A 242 3.46 -9.04 -22.79
C ALA A 242 2.74 -9.82 -23.87
#